data_1a564e1cfb0d52bdf1c936f898e35ec5
#
_entry.id   1a564e1cfb0d52bdf1c936f898e35ec5
#
_cell.length_a   1.000
_cell.length_b   1.000
_cell.length_c   1.000
_cell.angle_alpha   90.00
_cell.angle_beta   90.00
_cell.angle_gamma   90.00
#
_symmetry.space_group_name_H-M   'P 1'
#
loop_
_entity.id
_entity.type
_entity.pdbx_description
1 polymer ?
#
loop_
_entity_poly.entity_id
_entity_poly.type
_entity_poly.pdbx_seq_one_letter_code
_entity_poly.pdbx_strand_id
1 'polypeptide(L)'
;IHSGDESKRAYNNATVRDDEMKNGMDRITGDYNDFWAGRDYLNDMEPMKAALLMSHGFNDWNVMPEHSYRIYEAAKAQGLPCQIYYHQSGHGGPPPMTLMNRWFTHYLHGVENGVENDSRAWIVRENDSKEKPTPYEDFPNPEASDITLHLNSGAPAKGGLTTEYAKNKGNEKFVDNKFFK
;
A
#
# COMPACT_ATOMS: atom_id res chain seq x y z
N ILE A 1 -24.78 4.16 -1.35
CA ILE A 1 -24.36 3.26 -2.41
C ILE A 1 -24.76 1.85 -2.04
N HIS A 2 -23.99 1.05 -1.35
CA HIS A 2 -24.41 -0.28 -0.90
C HIS A 2 -25.18 -0.22 0.42
N SER A 3 -26.49 -0.47 0.37
CA SER A 3 -27.34 -0.60 1.53
C SER A 3 -28.36 -1.70 1.28
N GLY A 4 -28.69 -2.50 2.30
CA GLY A 4 -29.80 -3.46 2.25
C GLY A 4 -31.17 -2.76 2.19
N ASP A 5 -31.25 -1.52 2.63
CA ASP A 5 -32.42 -0.67 2.58
C ASP A 5 -32.52 0.03 1.22
N GLU A 6 -33.60 -0.23 0.49
CA GLU A 6 -33.81 0.29 -0.87
C GLU A 6 -33.98 1.82 -0.90
N SER A 7 -34.63 2.41 0.09
CA SER A 7 -34.82 3.85 0.16
C SER A 7 -33.52 4.59 0.43
N LYS A 8 -32.69 4.07 1.33
CA LYS A 8 -31.33 4.59 1.58
C LYS A 8 -30.43 4.43 0.38
N ARG A 9 -30.55 3.30 -0.33
CA ARG A 9 -29.79 3.05 -1.55
C ARG A 9 -30.17 4.04 -2.65
N ALA A 10 -31.47 4.28 -2.84
CA ALA A 10 -31.97 5.28 -3.81
C ALA A 10 -31.49 6.70 -3.45
N TYR A 11 -31.60 7.10 -2.21
CA TYR A 11 -31.08 8.39 -1.73
C TYR A 11 -29.57 8.54 -1.98
N ASN A 12 -28.77 7.55 -1.54
CA ASN A 12 -27.32 7.59 -1.73
C ASN A 12 -26.93 7.59 -3.22
N ASN A 13 -27.66 6.89 -4.06
CA ASN A 13 -27.42 6.92 -5.49
C ASN A 13 -27.70 8.30 -6.10
N ALA A 14 -28.79 8.93 -5.72
CA ALA A 14 -29.16 10.23 -6.24
C ALA A 14 -28.21 11.36 -5.78
N THR A 15 -27.82 11.35 -4.50
CA THR A 15 -27.01 12.42 -3.89
C THR A 15 -25.50 12.25 -4.07
N VAL A 16 -25.00 11.02 -4.00
CA VAL A 16 -23.55 10.76 -4.07
C VAL A 16 -23.14 10.28 -5.45
N ARG A 17 -23.74 9.18 -5.95
CA ARG A 17 -23.28 8.57 -7.20
C ARG A 17 -23.62 9.44 -8.42
N ASP A 18 -24.89 9.86 -8.54
CA ASP A 18 -25.42 10.50 -9.75
C ASP A 18 -25.23 12.02 -9.75
N ASP A 19 -24.88 12.59 -8.62
CA ASP A 19 -24.57 14.01 -8.46
C ASP A 19 -23.08 14.23 -8.17
N GLU A 20 -22.63 14.09 -6.90
CA GLU A 20 -21.26 14.40 -6.51
C GLU A 20 -20.19 13.66 -7.33
N MET A 21 -20.29 12.32 -7.40
CA MET A 21 -19.27 11.52 -8.07
C MET A 21 -19.33 11.71 -9.59
N LYS A 22 -20.51 11.73 -10.17
CA LYS A 22 -20.68 11.87 -11.61
C LYS A 22 -20.16 13.22 -12.13
N ASN A 23 -20.41 14.28 -11.37
CA ASN A 23 -20.03 15.64 -11.75
C ASN A 23 -18.60 15.99 -11.37
N GLY A 24 -18.07 15.40 -10.29
CA GLY A 24 -16.76 15.76 -9.74
C GLY A 24 -15.59 14.89 -10.19
N MET A 25 -15.82 13.59 -10.42
CA MET A 25 -14.72 12.63 -10.62
C MET A 25 -13.97 12.78 -11.94
N ASP A 26 -14.48 13.51 -12.90
CA ASP A 26 -13.98 13.58 -14.28
C ASP A 26 -13.59 12.19 -14.84
N ARG A 27 -14.59 11.38 -15.13
CA ARG A 27 -14.40 10.02 -15.65
C ARG A 27 -13.92 9.96 -17.11
N ILE A 28 -13.80 11.10 -17.77
CA ILE A 28 -13.37 11.20 -19.16
C ILE A 28 -11.86 11.29 -19.25
N THR A 29 -11.25 12.24 -18.54
CA THR A 29 -9.79 12.41 -18.53
C THR A 29 -9.13 11.63 -17.40
N GLY A 30 -9.82 11.47 -16.26
CA GLY A 30 -9.27 10.85 -15.06
C GLY A 30 -8.28 11.73 -14.31
N ASP A 31 -8.23 13.02 -14.63
CA ASP A 31 -7.28 13.96 -14.05
C ASP A 31 -7.61 14.26 -12.58
N TYR A 32 -6.55 14.52 -11.80
CA TYR A 32 -6.67 15.02 -10.44
C TYR A 32 -7.20 16.46 -10.46
N ASN A 33 -8.30 16.68 -9.75
CA ASN A 33 -9.01 17.96 -9.71
C ASN A 33 -9.47 18.29 -8.27
N ASP A 34 -10.20 19.39 -8.08
CA ASP A 34 -10.66 19.84 -6.75
C ASP A 34 -11.52 18.79 -6.03
N PHE A 35 -12.27 17.99 -6.76
CA PHE A 35 -13.04 16.89 -6.17
C PHE A 35 -12.12 15.85 -5.49
N TRP A 36 -11.03 15.49 -6.15
CA TRP A 36 -10.03 14.57 -5.61
C TRP A 36 -9.16 15.24 -4.56
N ALA A 37 -8.77 16.50 -4.77
CA ALA A 37 -8.00 17.27 -3.79
C ALA A 37 -8.70 17.39 -2.44
N GLY A 38 -10.01 17.62 -2.43
CA GLY A 38 -10.82 17.67 -1.21
C GLY A 38 -11.01 16.30 -0.51
N ARG A 39 -10.48 15.21 -1.09
CA ARG A 39 -10.52 13.85 -0.54
C ARG A 39 -9.12 13.26 -0.32
N ASP A 40 -8.10 14.01 -0.67
CA ASP A 40 -6.70 13.65 -0.46
C ASP A 40 -6.21 14.20 0.87
N TYR A 41 -6.45 13.44 1.93
CA TYR A 41 -6.10 13.83 3.30
C TYR A 41 -4.58 13.93 3.56
N LEU A 42 -3.73 13.54 2.61
CA LEU A 42 -2.29 13.84 2.70
C LEU A 42 -2.03 15.34 2.80
N ASN A 43 -2.87 16.16 2.13
CA ASN A 43 -2.77 17.62 2.18
C ASN A 43 -3.11 18.19 3.58
N ASP A 44 -3.81 17.43 4.41
CA ASP A 44 -4.32 17.84 5.71
C ASP A 44 -3.62 17.16 6.89
N MET A 45 -2.47 16.51 6.66
CA MET A 45 -1.76 15.77 7.70
C MET A 45 -0.99 16.66 8.69
N GLU A 46 -0.71 17.92 8.36
CA GLU A 46 0.10 18.82 9.19
C GLU A 46 -0.38 18.90 10.67
N PRO A 47 -1.69 18.98 10.99
CA PRO A 47 -2.14 19.04 12.37
C PRO A 47 -2.12 17.70 13.11
N MET A 48 -1.76 16.59 12.46
CA MET A 48 -1.73 15.28 13.09
C MET A 48 -0.72 15.23 14.25
N LYS A 49 -1.12 14.63 15.38
CA LYS A 49 -0.27 14.43 16.57
C LYS A 49 -0.23 12.98 17.03
N ALA A 50 -1.12 12.16 16.49
CA ALA A 50 -1.26 10.77 16.89
C ALA A 50 -0.10 9.90 16.37
N ALA A 51 0.30 8.91 17.17
CA ALA A 51 1.18 7.85 16.73
C ALA A 51 0.49 6.97 15.68
N LEU A 52 1.20 6.57 14.63
CA LEU A 52 0.67 5.87 13.48
C LEU A 52 1.21 4.45 13.36
N LEU A 53 0.33 3.45 13.45
CA LEU A 53 0.63 2.09 13.04
C LEU A 53 -0.12 1.75 11.75
N MET A 54 0.58 1.73 10.63
CA MET A 54 0.02 1.47 9.31
C MET A 54 0.10 -0.01 8.95
N SER A 55 -0.96 -0.55 8.34
CA SER A 55 -0.97 -1.93 7.84
C SER A 55 -1.50 -1.99 6.42
N HIS A 56 -0.83 -2.74 5.52
CA HIS A 56 -1.28 -2.90 4.15
C HIS A 56 -0.80 -4.23 3.53
N GLY A 57 -1.56 -4.73 2.56
CA GLY A 57 -1.16 -5.89 1.76
C GLY A 57 -0.44 -5.47 0.47
N PHE A 58 0.70 -6.08 0.16
CA PHE A 58 1.41 -5.81 -1.10
C PHE A 58 0.59 -6.19 -2.33
N ASN A 59 -0.30 -7.18 -2.21
CA ASN A 59 -1.17 -7.62 -3.29
C ASN A 59 -2.57 -6.99 -3.25
N ASP A 60 -2.72 -5.85 -2.61
CA ASP A 60 -3.97 -5.09 -2.62
C ASP A 60 -4.12 -4.33 -3.94
N TRP A 61 -4.91 -4.88 -4.84
CA TRP A 61 -5.23 -4.26 -6.13
C TRP A 61 -6.41 -3.29 -6.05
N ASN A 62 -7.13 -3.25 -4.91
CA ASN A 62 -8.26 -2.36 -4.69
C ASN A 62 -7.81 -1.00 -4.14
N VAL A 63 -6.92 -1.02 -3.14
CA VAL A 63 -6.25 0.17 -2.62
C VAL A 63 -4.74 -0.03 -2.76
N MET A 64 -4.13 0.77 -3.59
CA MET A 64 -2.69 0.62 -3.88
C MET A 64 -1.83 0.80 -2.63
N PRO A 65 -0.86 -0.07 -2.36
CA PRO A 65 0.03 0.02 -1.20
C PRO A 65 0.77 1.35 -1.08
N GLU A 66 0.96 2.05 -2.20
CA GLU A 66 1.55 3.38 -2.25
C GLU A 66 0.82 4.39 -1.37
N HIS A 67 -0.50 4.30 -1.21
CA HIS A 67 -1.26 5.22 -0.34
C HIS A 67 -0.80 5.11 1.11
N SER A 68 -0.60 3.91 1.62
CA SER A 68 -0.09 3.70 2.97
C SER A 68 1.34 4.18 3.13
N TYR A 69 2.17 3.97 2.11
CA TYR A 69 3.54 4.46 2.10
C TYR A 69 3.60 5.99 2.16
N ARG A 70 2.81 6.68 1.35
CA ARG A 70 2.75 8.16 1.36
C ARG A 70 2.32 8.72 2.71
N ILE A 71 1.32 8.11 3.36
CA ILE A 71 0.87 8.52 4.70
C ILE A 71 1.98 8.27 5.73
N TYR A 72 2.64 7.11 5.66
CA TYR A 72 3.76 6.76 6.53
C TYR A 72 4.91 7.77 6.39
N GLU A 73 5.33 8.09 5.16
CA GLU A 73 6.39 9.07 4.90
C GLU A 73 6.01 10.47 5.39
N ALA A 74 4.75 10.90 5.20
CA ALA A 74 4.27 12.19 5.69
C ALA A 74 4.29 12.26 7.22
N ALA A 75 3.89 11.20 7.93
CA ALA A 75 3.97 11.10 9.38
C ALA A 75 5.42 11.13 9.86
N LYS A 76 6.29 10.37 9.20
CA LYS A 76 7.74 10.33 9.50
C LYS A 76 8.40 11.68 9.31
N ALA A 77 8.08 12.41 8.23
CA ALA A 77 8.60 13.75 7.95
C ALA A 77 8.21 14.79 9.02
N GLN A 78 7.08 14.57 9.69
CA GLN A 78 6.63 15.41 10.82
C GLN A 78 7.25 14.99 12.16
N GLY A 79 8.08 13.95 12.19
CA GLY A 79 8.67 13.40 13.41
C GLY A 79 7.68 12.65 14.30
N LEU A 80 6.53 12.23 13.76
CA LEU A 80 5.56 11.46 14.51
C LEU A 80 6.06 10.02 14.74
N PRO A 81 5.76 9.41 15.90
CA PRO A 81 5.97 7.98 16.07
C PRO A 81 5.17 7.22 15.01
N CYS A 82 5.85 6.43 14.19
CA CYS A 82 5.18 5.68 13.14
C CYS A 82 5.86 4.34 12.87
N GLN A 83 5.02 3.32 12.62
CA GLN A 83 5.44 2.01 12.15
C GLN A 83 4.57 1.58 10.97
N ILE A 84 5.15 0.80 10.07
CA ILE A 84 4.46 0.23 8.93
C ILE A 84 4.60 -1.30 8.92
N TYR A 85 3.50 -1.99 8.68
CA TYR A 85 3.44 -3.43 8.53
C TYR A 85 2.91 -3.78 7.15
N TYR A 86 3.69 -4.54 6.38
CA TYR A 86 3.28 -5.05 5.07
C TYR A 86 3.20 -6.57 5.05
N HIS A 87 2.17 -7.09 4.39
CA HIS A 87 1.96 -8.53 4.23
C HIS A 87 1.64 -8.91 2.78
N GLN A 88 1.73 -10.22 2.47
CA GLN A 88 1.56 -10.75 1.10
C GLN A 88 0.10 -10.98 0.68
N SER A 89 -0.88 -10.60 1.51
CA SER A 89 -2.29 -10.75 1.14
C SER A 89 -2.80 -9.53 0.37
N GLY A 90 -4.05 -9.62 -0.09
CA GLY A 90 -4.80 -8.52 -0.69
C GLY A 90 -5.37 -7.56 0.36
N HIS A 91 -6.57 -7.06 0.07
CA HIS A 91 -7.24 -6.04 0.88
C HIS A 91 -7.53 -6.51 2.31
N GLY A 92 -7.10 -5.69 3.27
CA GLY A 92 -7.26 -5.97 4.70
C GLY A 92 -6.18 -6.89 5.28
N GLY A 93 -6.15 -6.95 6.59
CA GLY A 93 -5.23 -7.74 7.40
C GLY A 93 -4.50 -6.88 8.44
N PRO A 94 -4.79 -7.09 9.73
CA PRO A 94 -4.12 -6.36 10.79
C PRO A 94 -2.69 -6.89 10.99
N PRO A 95 -1.81 -6.09 11.62
CA PRO A 95 -0.56 -6.59 12.17
C PRO A 95 -0.81 -7.72 13.19
N PRO A 96 0.21 -8.54 13.50
CA PRO A 96 0.13 -9.48 14.60
C PRO A 96 -0.35 -8.81 15.90
N MET A 97 -1.15 -9.53 16.66
CA MET A 97 -1.68 -9.01 17.94
C MET A 97 -0.58 -8.53 18.88
N THR A 98 0.58 -9.16 18.84
CA THR A 98 1.75 -8.76 19.63
C THR A 98 2.26 -7.36 19.29
N LEU A 99 2.33 -7.01 18.00
CA LEU A 99 2.70 -5.66 17.55
C LEU A 99 1.62 -4.65 17.95
N MET A 100 0.36 -4.95 17.67
CA MET A 100 -0.75 -4.05 18.03
C MET A 100 -0.81 -3.82 19.54
N ASN A 101 -0.67 -4.88 20.34
CA ASN A 101 -0.74 -4.75 21.79
C ASN A 101 0.41 -3.89 22.32
N ARG A 102 1.65 -4.08 21.85
CA ARG A 102 2.80 -3.21 22.23
C ARG A 102 2.52 -1.76 21.88
N TRP A 103 2.04 -1.50 20.64
CA TRP A 103 1.75 -0.16 20.16
C TRP A 103 0.69 0.53 21.00
N PHE A 104 -0.48 -0.10 21.12
CA PHE A 104 -1.63 0.53 21.80
C PHE A 104 -1.47 0.62 23.32
N THR A 105 -0.78 -0.32 23.97
CA THR A 105 -0.51 -0.19 25.41
C THR A 105 0.43 0.97 25.71
N HIS A 106 1.38 1.27 24.85
CA HIS A 106 2.23 2.43 25.02
C HIS A 106 1.47 3.74 24.71
N TYR A 107 0.97 3.90 23.49
CA TYR A 107 0.44 5.18 23.04
C TYR A 107 -0.96 5.53 23.57
N LEU A 108 -1.76 4.57 24.00
CA LEU A 108 -3.08 4.81 24.58
C LEU A 108 -3.11 4.69 26.11
N HIS A 109 -2.26 3.87 26.70
CA HIS A 109 -2.28 3.59 28.12
C HIS A 109 -1.01 4.06 28.87
N GLY A 110 -0.04 4.62 28.16
CA GLY A 110 1.18 5.15 28.75
C GLY A 110 2.10 4.09 29.37
N VAL A 111 2.01 2.84 28.91
CA VAL A 111 2.88 1.77 29.41
C VAL A 111 4.26 1.91 28.79
N GLU A 112 5.27 2.06 29.64
CA GLU A 112 6.68 2.08 29.24
C GLU A 112 7.12 0.67 28.84
N ASN A 113 7.01 0.34 27.54
CA ASN A 113 7.34 -0.97 26.98
C ASN A 113 8.43 -0.93 25.91
N GLY A 114 9.00 0.25 25.63
CA GLY A 114 10.11 0.46 24.70
C GLY A 114 9.73 0.32 23.22
N VAL A 115 8.44 0.37 22.86
CA VAL A 115 7.99 0.22 21.47
C VAL A 115 8.53 1.33 20.56
N GLU A 116 8.86 2.48 21.09
CA GLU A 116 9.47 3.61 20.39
C GLU A 116 10.87 3.31 19.86
N ASN A 117 11.51 2.25 20.39
CA ASN A 117 12.83 1.76 19.96
C ASN A 117 12.73 0.55 19.03
N ASP A 118 11.51 0.06 18.76
CA ASP A 118 11.30 -1.06 17.84
C ASP A 118 11.56 -0.62 16.39
N SER A 119 11.83 -1.59 15.52
CA SER A 119 11.93 -1.37 14.07
C SER A 119 10.71 -0.66 13.52
N ARG A 120 10.94 0.27 12.60
CA ARG A 120 9.82 1.02 11.97
C ARG A 120 9.05 0.22 10.96
N ALA A 121 9.69 -0.74 10.30
CA ALA A 121 9.05 -1.55 9.27
C ALA A 121 9.04 -3.04 9.64
N TRP A 122 7.89 -3.66 9.44
CA TRP A 122 7.62 -5.06 9.71
C TRP A 122 7.08 -5.70 8.44
N ILE A 123 7.89 -6.50 7.78
CA ILE A 123 7.58 -7.02 6.45
C ILE A 123 7.40 -8.54 6.52
N VAL A 124 6.22 -9.01 6.15
CA VAL A 124 6.00 -10.44 5.86
C VAL A 124 6.58 -10.72 4.49
N ARG A 125 7.70 -11.41 4.45
CA ARG A 125 8.33 -11.83 3.20
C ARG A 125 7.51 -12.94 2.56
N GLU A 126 7.71 -13.16 1.27
CA GLU A 126 7.05 -14.26 0.58
C GLU A 126 7.36 -15.60 1.26
N ASN A 127 6.33 -16.41 1.48
CA ASN A 127 6.34 -17.68 2.24
C ASN A 127 6.56 -17.56 3.75
N ASP A 128 6.70 -16.36 4.30
CA ASP A 128 6.78 -16.18 5.75
C ASP A 128 5.38 -16.18 6.40
N SER A 129 5.37 -16.47 7.70
CA SER A 129 4.16 -16.36 8.51
C SER A 129 3.83 -14.89 8.80
N LYS A 130 2.56 -14.52 8.68
CA LYS A 130 2.04 -13.21 9.07
C LYS A 130 2.32 -12.86 10.55
N GLU A 131 2.38 -13.88 11.40
CA GLU A 131 2.66 -13.73 12.84
C GLU A 131 4.13 -13.47 13.15
N LYS A 132 5.02 -13.60 12.16
CA LYS A 132 6.47 -13.43 12.31
C LYS A 132 7.03 -12.58 11.18
N PRO A 133 6.63 -11.29 11.09
CA PRO A 133 7.19 -10.39 10.08
C PRO A 133 8.68 -10.14 10.36
N THR A 134 9.45 -9.95 9.31
CA THR A 134 10.85 -9.55 9.41
C THR A 134 10.95 -8.07 9.75
N PRO A 135 11.68 -7.69 10.82
CA PRO A 135 11.91 -6.29 11.15
C PRO A 135 12.96 -5.66 10.23
N TYR A 136 12.74 -4.40 9.87
CA TYR A 136 13.70 -3.54 9.17
C TYR A 136 13.73 -2.17 9.84
N GLU A 137 14.87 -1.49 9.77
CA GLU A 137 15.04 -0.16 10.35
C GLU A 137 13.99 0.83 9.82
N ASP A 138 13.72 0.79 8.51
CA ASP A 138 12.75 1.65 7.84
C ASP A 138 12.18 0.96 6.59
N PHE A 139 11.22 1.60 5.94
CA PHE A 139 10.69 1.21 4.63
C PHE A 139 10.72 2.40 3.66
N PRO A 140 11.31 2.25 2.44
CA PRO A 140 12.06 1.09 1.98
C PRO A 140 13.26 0.75 2.86
N ASN A 141 13.71 -0.53 2.86
CA ASN A 141 14.89 -0.92 3.63
C ASN A 141 16.10 -0.06 3.22
N PRO A 142 16.72 0.71 4.15
CA PRO A 142 17.85 1.57 3.82
C PRO A 142 19.10 0.81 3.37
N GLU A 143 19.19 -0.49 3.66
CA GLU A 143 20.26 -1.35 3.18
C GLU A 143 20.01 -1.93 1.77
N ALA A 144 18.82 -1.69 1.20
CA ALA A 144 18.52 -2.15 -0.14
C ALA A 144 19.29 -1.34 -1.19
N SER A 145 19.73 -2.02 -2.23
CA SER A 145 20.37 -1.40 -3.39
C SER A 145 19.61 -1.72 -4.66
N ASP A 146 19.67 -0.82 -5.62
CA ASP A 146 19.06 -1.03 -6.93
C ASP A 146 19.77 -2.17 -7.66
N ILE A 147 18.98 -3.01 -8.31
CA ILE A 147 19.45 -4.02 -9.23
C ILE A 147 18.82 -3.81 -10.60
N THR A 148 19.64 -3.71 -11.64
CA THR A 148 19.17 -3.67 -13.02
C THR A 148 19.16 -5.07 -13.60
N LEU A 149 17.98 -5.53 -14.02
CA LEU A 149 17.82 -6.80 -14.71
C LEU A 149 17.54 -6.55 -16.19
N HIS A 150 18.34 -7.17 -17.04
CA HIS A 150 18.16 -7.13 -18.49
C HIS A 150 17.39 -8.36 -18.96
N LEU A 151 16.48 -8.17 -19.90
CA LEU A 151 15.80 -9.27 -20.57
C LEU A 151 16.81 -10.05 -21.43
N ASN A 152 16.85 -11.35 -21.23
CA ASN A 152 17.68 -12.24 -22.03
C ASN A 152 16.78 -13.09 -22.95
N SER A 153 17.15 -13.11 -24.24
CA SER A 153 16.39 -13.85 -25.25
C SER A 153 16.44 -15.35 -25.00
N GLY A 154 15.33 -16.03 -25.29
CA GLY A 154 15.21 -17.49 -25.20
C GLY A 154 14.21 -18.01 -26.22
N ALA A 155 13.90 -19.29 -26.19
CA ALA A 155 12.73 -19.83 -26.90
C ALA A 155 11.44 -19.28 -26.23
N PRO A 156 10.29 -19.29 -26.93
CA PRO A 156 9.02 -18.88 -26.32
C PRO A 156 8.80 -19.54 -24.95
N ALA A 157 8.46 -18.74 -23.96
CA ALA A 157 8.34 -19.12 -22.54
C ALA A 157 9.66 -19.60 -21.86
N LYS A 158 10.81 -19.35 -22.46
CA LYS A 158 12.13 -19.68 -21.92
C LYS A 158 13.09 -18.49 -21.86
N GLY A 159 12.59 -17.31 -21.94
CA GLY A 159 13.35 -16.09 -21.67
C GLY A 159 13.78 -16.02 -20.20
N GLY A 160 14.78 -15.21 -19.90
CA GLY A 160 15.31 -15.03 -18.56
C GLY A 160 15.66 -13.60 -18.26
N LEU A 161 16.07 -13.37 -17.02
CA LEU A 161 16.62 -12.10 -16.57
C LEU A 161 18.08 -12.31 -16.18
N THR A 162 18.92 -11.33 -16.49
CA THR A 162 20.35 -11.34 -16.13
C THR A 162 20.79 -9.95 -15.66
N THR A 163 21.76 -9.90 -14.79
CA THR A 163 22.43 -8.65 -14.38
C THR A 163 23.46 -8.16 -15.41
N GLU A 164 23.85 -9.01 -16.34
CA GLU A 164 24.78 -8.64 -17.39
C GLU A 164 24.03 -8.14 -18.63
N TYR A 165 24.52 -7.07 -19.23
CA TYR A 165 23.94 -6.55 -20.46
C TYR A 165 24.08 -7.56 -21.60
N ALA A 166 22.98 -8.11 -22.06
CA ALA A 166 22.96 -9.02 -23.20
C ALA A 166 23.24 -8.27 -24.51
N LYS A 167 24.32 -8.60 -25.19
CA LYS A 167 24.70 -7.99 -26.48
C LYS A 167 23.78 -8.42 -27.64
N ASN A 168 22.94 -9.41 -27.42
CA ASN A 168 22.06 -9.97 -28.44
C ASN A 168 20.78 -9.14 -28.58
N LYS A 169 20.63 -8.49 -29.71
CA LYS A 169 19.39 -7.84 -30.10
C LYS A 169 18.44 -8.92 -30.66
N GLY A 170 17.46 -9.32 -29.90
CA GLY A 170 16.38 -10.22 -30.33
C GLY A 170 15.02 -9.63 -30.00
N ASN A 171 14.00 -10.11 -30.70
CA ASN A 171 12.62 -9.81 -30.38
C ASN A 171 11.99 -11.06 -29.78
N GLU A 172 11.37 -10.90 -28.63
CA GLU A 172 10.51 -11.94 -28.08
C GLU A 172 9.05 -11.67 -28.45
N LYS A 173 8.34 -12.76 -28.73
CA LYS A 173 6.90 -12.72 -28.97
C LYS A 173 6.20 -13.48 -27.87
N PHE A 174 5.25 -12.87 -27.22
CA PHE A 174 4.35 -13.54 -26.28
C PHE A 174 2.90 -13.38 -26.75
N VAL A 175 2.07 -14.33 -26.37
CA VAL A 175 0.63 -14.23 -26.58
C VAL A 175 -0.01 -13.95 -25.24
N ASP A 176 -0.63 -12.78 -25.14
CA ASP A 176 -1.47 -12.44 -23.98
C ASP A 176 -2.76 -13.28 -24.05
N ASN A 177 -2.82 -14.28 -23.22
CA ASN A 177 -3.94 -15.21 -23.16
C ASN A 177 -4.98 -14.68 -22.15
N LYS A 178 -5.95 -13.89 -22.62
CA LYS A 178 -7.05 -13.35 -21.81
C LYS A 178 -7.98 -14.41 -21.16
N PHE A 179 -7.67 -15.69 -21.26
CA PHE A 179 -8.52 -16.78 -20.83
C PHE A 179 -8.11 -17.47 -19.53
N PHE A 180 -7.35 -16.82 -18.68
CA PHE A 180 -7.34 -17.24 -17.28
C PHE A 180 -8.49 -16.56 -16.55
N LYS A 181 -9.62 -17.28 -16.52
CA LYS A 181 -10.75 -16.99 -15.64
C LYS A 181 -10.41 -17.42 -14.21
#